data_cd995f8f3f6c90c0b154e32c151265b5
#
_entry.id   cd995f8f3f6c90c0b154e32c151265b5
#
_cell.length_a   1.000
_cell.length_b   1.000
_cell.length_c   1.000
_cell.angle_alpha   90.00
_cell.angle_beta   90.00
_cell.angle_gamma   90.00
#
_symmetry.space_group_name_H-M   'P 1'
#
loop_
_entity.id
_entity.type
_entity.pdbx_description
1 polymer ?
#
loop_
_entity_poly.entity_id
_entity_poly.type
_entity_poly.pdbx_seq_one_letter_code
_entity_poly.pdbx_strand_id
1 'polypeptide(L)'
;YNKDRDAGSVRKKAILQFDEIRNQSDEYFAYIFDNIKDKETLNTYWVMCLFIVLASLFNYIALTIAFSRFRMKEIATRRLLGTDKSGVITRCILEALLLLTVSAIFAILIATALKTQVGSILGVKLDPMQHSGEYLLLVLIIGLMAVIASLLPSVAAVRHNPIVVIKGEERFIDKMYLSKGFIFFEGFLSIFAVASCLVIVLQTNSMLNEPRGYVTDDIIYIDFHSEQSNRFIDELRSETFIDKAGHLSALPSEGWWQGYFSDKANENHYKNFYLQGDSTAFDILGIERYDIDRRIAGNAYLGYLYLCESSYKDYSFLLNDNTLYSQGRAVYPIYQHMSGTASDFKLGTLKNMPEEGLTSIYVIPDELIQYDTPDGIIAKVNVNEREGIEKIRKFYEEKGYGDLHIDIKSATGVLEEAYKEELNLRRLLILFTIVSIIITIIAITALSSYYAKINARTSAIRKVFGISRKEIFWNTVWGFTAPVLVAAVVAVPAAYVYAEHWLKNYIVKIDNSPLIYISAVALVLLIVVAAVMIQAFNLMRTNPAEALKKE
;
A
#
# COMPACT_ATOMS: atom_id res chain seq x y z
N TYR A 1 -2.99 4.68 -44.05
CA TYR A 1 -3.40 4.81 -42.64
C TYR A 1 -4.11 3.54 -42.24
N ASN A 2 -3.33 2.61 -41.72
CA ASN A 2 -3.81 1.27 -41.32
C ASN A 2 -4.54 1.35 -39.99
N LYS A 3 -5.85 1.19 -40.02
CA LYS A 3 -6.74 1.17 -38.85
C LYS A 3 -6.83 -0.22 -38.18
N ASP A 4 -6.08 -1.21 -38.69
CA ASP A 4 -6.14 -2.62 -38.27
C ASP A 4 -4.87 -3.14 -37.58
N ARG A 5 -4.13 -2.26 -36.89
CA ARG A 5 -3.10 -2.73 -35.98
C ARG A 5 -3.73 -3.04 -34.63
N ASP A 6 -3.82 -4.30 -34.33
CA ASP A 6 -4.25 -4.86 -33.06
C ASP A 6 -3.59 -4.11 -31.88
N ALA A 7 -4.40 -3.31 -31.18
CA ALA A 7 -3.95 -2.49 -30.06
C ALA A 7 -3.23 -3.30 -28.97
N GLY A 8 -3.58 -4.58 -28.84
CA GLY A 8 -2.94 -5.53 -27.92
C GLY A 8 -1.51 -5.88 -28.33
N SER A 9 -1.26 -6.05 -29.63
CA SER A 9 0.08 -6.38 -30.15
C SER A 9 1.03 -5.19 -30.10
N VAL A 10 0.51 -3.98 -30.31
CA VAL A 10 1.28 -2.71 -30.20
C VAL A 10 1.63 -2.44 -28.74
N ARG A 11 0.68 -2.65 -27.82
CA ARG A 11 0.89 -2.50 -26.38
C ARG A 11 1.93 -3.49 -25.84
N LYS A 12 1.85 -4.77 -26.26
CA LYS A 12 2.80 -5.80 -25.88
C LYS A 12 4.21 -5.56 -26.46
N LYS A 13 4.31 -5.08 -27.70
CA LYS A 13 5.59 -4.66 -28.30
C LYS A 13 6.17 -3.43 -27.60
N ALA A 14 5.34 -2.45 -27.28
CA ALA A 14 5.77 -1.28 -26.52
C ALA A 14 6.32 -1.69 -25.14
N ILE A 15 5.62 -2.55 -24.39
CA ILE A 15 6.07 -3.04 -23.08
C ILE A 15 7.41 -3.79 -23.19
N LEU A 16 7.58 -4.64 -24.19
CA LEU A 16 8.85 -5.37 -24.42
C LEU A 16 9.99 -4.44 -24.81
N GLN A 17 9.74 -3.44 -25.68
CA GLN A 17 10.73 -2.42 -26.00
C GLN A 17 11.08 -1.55 -24.79
N PHE A 18 10.11 -1.24 -23.92
CA PHE A 18 10.36 -0.49 -22.69
C PHE A 18 11.18 -1.30 -21.68
N ASP A 19 10.95 -2.62 -21.55
CA ASP A 19 11.77 -3.49 -20.70
C ASP A 19 13.23 -3.60 -21.23
N GLU A 20 13.43 -3.63 -22.55
CA GLU A 20 14.76 -3.63 -23.16
C GLU A 20 15.48 -2.28 -22.99
N ILE A 21 14.80 -1.16 -23.18
CA ILE A 21 15.34 0.20 -22.99
C ILE A 21 15.66 0.44 -21.51
N ARG A 22 14.81 -0.03 -20.58
CA ARG A 22 15.05 0.06 -19.13
C ARG A 22 16.29 -0.73 -18.70
N ASN A 23 16.60 -1.84 -19.34
CA ASN A 23 17.80 -2.64 -19.07
C ASN A 23 19.08 -2.08 -19.73
N GLN A 24 18.95 -1.16 -20.70
CA GLN A 24 20.06 -0.47 -21.37
C GLN A 24 20.26 0.98 -20.89
N SER A 25 19.63 1.36 -19.78
CA SER A 25 19.39 2.73 -19.37
C SER A 25 20.64 3.57 -19.18
N ASP A 26 20.75 4.57 -20.03
CA ASP A 26 21.34 5.87 -19.69
C ASP A 26 20.37 6.65 -18.79
N GLU A 27 20.86 7.33 -17.77
CA GLU A 27 20.12 8.08 -16.72
C GLU A 27 19.04 9.06 -17.25
N TYR A 28 19.14 9.49 -18.49
CA TYR A 28 18.21 10.42 -19.15
C TYR A 28 16.82 9.82 -19.41
N PHE A 29 16.72 8.49 -19.58
CA PHE A 29 15.45 7.81 -19.81
C PHE A 29 14.72 7.42 -18.52
N ALA A 30 15.42 7.29 -17.40
CA ALA A 30 14.81 6.97 -16.10
C ALA A 30 13.77 8.02 -15.71
N TYR A 31 14.03 9.30 -15.98
CA TYR A 31 13.12 10.41 -15.69
C TYR A 31 11.82 10.38 -16.52
N ILE A 32 11.87 9.88 -17.76
CA ILE A 32 10.67 9.78 -18.63
C ILE A 32 9.79 8.57 -18.25
N PHE A 33 10.34 7.57 -17.59
CA PHE A 33 9.69 6.28 -17.33
C PHE A 33 9.20 6.07 -15.90
N ASP A 34 9.27 7.06 -15.04
CA ASP A 34 8.79 7.02 -13.64
C ASP A 34 7.27 6.77 -13.51
N ASN A 35 6.56 6.82 -14.64
CA ASN A 35 5.13 6.47 -14.73
C ASN A 35 4.84 4.98 -15.05
N ILE A 36 5.87 4.13 -15.19
CA ILE A 36 5.66 2.69 -15.32
C ILE A 36 5.54 2.12 -13.91
N LYS A 37 4.35 1.69 -13.55
CA LYS A 37 4.08 1.01 -12.25
C LYS A 37 5.18 0.01 -11.96
N ASP A 38 5.83 0.21 -10.84
CA ASP A 38 6.95 -0.61 -10.40
C ASP A 38 6.53 -2.09 -10.40
N LYS A 39 7.33 -2.93 -11.01
CA LYS A 39 7.09 -4.38 -11.14
C LYS A 39 6.85 -5.04 -9.78
N GLU A 40 7.45 -4.51 -8.73
CA GLU A 40 7.31 -5.00 -7.37
C GLU A 40 5.95 -4.64 -6.76
N THR A 41 5.43 -3.46 -7.02
CA THR A 41 4.07 -3.04 -6.63
C THR A 41 3.03 -3.94 -7.30
N LEU A 42 3.20 -4.25 -8.59
CA LEU A 42 2.33 -5.20 -9.30
C LEU A 42 2.41 -6.61 -8.70
N ASN A 43 3.60 -7.11 -8.38
CA ASN A 43 3.77 -8.41 -7.71
C ASN A 43 3.07 -8.43 -6.35
N THR A 44 3.16 -7.36 -5.59
CA THR A 44 2.45 -7.22 -4.31
C THR A 44 0.94 -7.33 -4.49
N TYR A 45 0.36 -6.66 -5.49
CA TYR A 45 -1.07 -6.79 -5.81
C TYR A 45 -1.46 -8.21 -6.21
N TRP A 46 -0.66 -8.89 -7.03
CA TRP A 46 -0.90 -10.29 -7.40
C TRP A 46 -0.87 -11.22 -6.19
N VAL A 47 0.11 -11.07 -5.32
CA VAL A 47 0.22 -11.84 -4.08
C VAL A 47 -1.00 -11.63 -3.20
N MET A 48 -1.46 -10.39 -3.04
CA MET A 48 -2.68 -10.07 -2.28
C MET A 48 -3.93 -10.73 -2.87
N CYS A 49 -4.14 -10.61 -4.18
CA CYS A 49 -5.27 -11.25 -4.86
C CYS A 49 -5.25 -12.77 -4.67
N LEU A 50 -4.07 -13.38 -4.82
CA LEU A 50 -3.89 -14.81 -4.60
C LEU A 50 -4.26 -15.22 -3.16
N PHE A 51 -3.84 -14.43 -2.16
CA PHE A 51 -4.18 -14.68 -0.76
C PHE A 51 -5.70 -14.62 -0.50
N ILE A 52 -6.41 -13.61 -1.03
CA ILE A 52 -7.88 -13.52 -0.90
C ILE A 52 -8.55 -14.74 -1.49
N VAL A 53 -8.14 -15.11 -2.70
CA VAL A 53 -8.71 -16.26 -3.42
C VAL A 53 -8.45 -17.55 -2.64
N LEU A 54 -7.24 -17.75 -2.14
CA LEU A 54 -6.90 -18.92 -1.32
C LEU A 54 -7.69 -18.95 -0.01
N ALA A 55 -7.77 -17.83 0.72
CA ALA A 55 -8.54 -17.73 1.96
C ALA A 55 -10.01 -18.07 1.71
N SER A 56 -10.63 -17.50 0.68
CA SER A 56 -12.03 -17.78 0.32
C SER A 56 -12.24 -19.24 -0.09
N LEU A 57 -11.31 -19.82 -0.84
CA LEU A 57 -11.35 -21.22 -1.26
C LEU A 57 -11.25 -22.17 -0.06
N PHE A 58 -10.28 -21.96 0.82
CA PHE A 58 -10.11 -22.77 2.04
C PHE A 58 -11.31 -22.67 2.96
N ASN A 59 -11.87 -21.45 3.14
CA ASN A 59 -13.07 -21.24 3.92
C ASN A 59 -14.27 -22.02 3.32
N TYR A 60 -14.49 -21.93 2.01
CA TYR A 60 -15.56 -22.69 1.34
C TYR A 60 -15.38 -24.21 1.52
N ILE A 61 -14.18 -24.73 1.33
CA ILE A 61 -13.87 -26.16 1.51
C ILE A 61 -14.11 -26.58 2.97
N ALA A 62 -13.63 -25.80 3.94
CA ALA A 62 -13.79 -26.06 5.36
C ALA A 62 -15.26 -26.13 5.76
N LEU A 63 -16.08 -25.17 5.33
CA LEU A 63 -17.51 -25.14 5.57
C LEU A 63 -18.22 -26.33 4.90
N THR A 64 -17.91 -26.64 3.66
CA THR A 64 -18.54 -27.73 2.93
C THR A 64 -18.23 -29.08 3.57
N ILE A 65 -16.98 -29.29 4.03
CA ILE A 65 -16.61 -30.51 4.77
C ILE A 65 -17.32 -30.55 6.14
N ALA A 66 -17.38 -29.42 6.85
CA ALA A 66 -18.09 -29.36 8.12
C ALA A 66 -19.57 -29.72 7.98
N PHE A 67 -20.24 -29.15 6.97
CA PHE A 67 -21.66 -29.43 6.74
C PHE A 67 -21.94 -30.76 6.00
N SER A 68 -20.95 -31.41 5.43
CA SER A 68 -21.12 -32.68 4.70
C SER A 68 -21.76 -33.77 5.58
N ARG A 69 -21.50 -33.77 6.87
CA ARG A 69 -22.08 -34.72 7.85
C ARG A 69 -23.61 -34.67 7.90
N PHE A 70 -24.19 -33.47 7.84
CA PHE A 70 -25.64 -33.28 7.85
C PHE A 70 -26.27 -33.77 6.54
N ARG A 71 -25.53 -33.69 5.43
CA ARG A 71 -25.95 -34.15 4.12
C ARG A 71 -25.74 -35.65 3.90
N MET A 72 -24.92 -36.32 4.72
CA MET A 72 -24.60 -37.75 4.49
C MET A 72 -25.81 -38.67 4.58
N LYS A 73 -26.75 -38.44 5.52
CA LYS A 73 -27.99 -39.22 5.57
C LYS A 73 -28.82 -39.04 4.30
N GLU A 74 -28.97 -37.82 3.79
CA GLU A 74 -29.67 -37.53 2.55
C GLU A 74 -28.99 -38.21 1.33
N ILE A 75 -27.66 -38.11 1.22
CA ILE A 75 -26.88 -38.72 0.16
C ILE A 75 -27.02 -40.26 0.23
N ALA A 76 -26.94 -40.85 1.42
CA ALA A 76 -27.09 -42.27 1.62
C ALA A 76 -28.48 -42.77 1.21
N THR A 77 -29.56 -42.07 1.62
CA THR A 77 -30.93 -42.38 1.22
C THR A 77 -31.11 -42.33 -0.30
N ARG A 78 -30.61 -41.28 -0.95
CA ARG A 78 -30.69 -41.16 -2.40
C ARG A 78 -29.94 -42.28 -3.14
N ARG A 79 -28.77 -42.67 -2.62
CA ARG A 79 -28.00 -43.79 -3.20
C ARG A 79 -28.70 -45.14 -3.01
N LEU A 80 -29.41 -45.33 -1.91
CA LEU A 80 -30.24 -46.55 -1.72
C LEU A 80 -31.46 -46.58 -2.66
N LEU A 81 -31.98 -45.39 -3.05
CA LEU A 81 -33.07 -45.24 -4.01
C LEU A 81 -32.58 -45.29 -5.46
N GLY A 82 -31.31 -45.63 -5.71
CA GLY A 82 -30.78 -45.90 -7.05
C GLY A 82 -29.96 -44.79 -7.71
N THR A 83 -29.71 -43.67 -6.97
CA THR A 83 -28.82 -42.64 -7.52
C THR A 83 -27.37 -43.14 -7.53
N ASP A 84 -26.71 -43.11 -8.67
CA ASP A 84 -25.31 -43.50 -8.83
C ASP A 84 -24.35 -42.46 -8.20
N LYS A 85 -23.07 -42.82 -8.12
CA LYS A 85 -22.02 -41.94 -7.54
C LYS A 85 -21.86 -40.66 -8.35
N SER A 86 -21.95 -40.73 -9.67
CA SER A 86 -21.77 -39.59 -10.54
C SER A 86 -22.91 -38.60 -10.42
N GLY A 87 -24.15 -39.07 -10.30
CA GLY A 87 -25.33 -38.24 -10.09
C GLY A 87 -25.26 -37.43 -8.78
N VAL A 88 -24.70 -38.00 -7.70
CA VAL A 88 -24.48 -37.26 -6.45
C VAL A 88 -23.43 -36.16 -6.65
N ILE A 89 -22.29 -36.46 -7.28
CA ILE A 89 -21.21 -35.52 -7.53
C ILE A 89 -21.72 -34.38 -8.43
N THR A 90 -22.39 -34.69 -9.54
CA THR A 90 -22.96 -33.69 -10.46
C THR A 90 -23.89 -32.73 -9.73
N ARG A 91 -24.76 -33.25 -8.87
CA ARG A 91 -25.65 -32.40 -8.07
C ARG A 91 -24.89 -31.44 -7.14
N CYS A 92 -23.86 -31.94 -6.43
CA CYS A 92 -23.04 -31.09 -5.58
C CYS A 92 -22.33 -29.98 -6.37
N ILE A 93 -21.85 -30.30 -7.59
CA ILE A 93 -21.25 -29.30 -8.48
C ILE A 93 -22.29 -28.27 -8.92
N LEU A 94 -23.50 -28.70 -9.31
CA LEU A 94 -24.57 -27.79 -9.70
C LEU A 94 -25.01 -26.86 -8.56
N GLU A 95 -25.11 -27.39 -7.34
CA GLU A 95 -25.39 -26.59 -6.15
C GLU A 95 -24.27 -25.53 -5.91
N ALA A 96 -23.00 -25.91 -6.06
CA ALA A 96 -21.88 -24.99 -5.94
C ALA A 96 -21.89 -23.92 -7.02
N LEU A 97 -22.18 -24.30 -8.28
CA LEU A 97 -22.28 -23.35 -9.39
C LEU A 97 -23.45 -22.37 -9.21
N LEU A 98 -24.59 -22.84 -8.70
CA LEU A 98 -25.73 -21.98 -8.40
C LEU A 98 -25.37 -20.95 -7.31
N LEU A 99 -24.75 -21.38 -6.21
CA LEU A 99 -24.28 -20.49 -5.15
C LEU A 99 -23.26 -19.48 -5.68
N LEU A 100 -22.33 -19.93 -6.55
CA LEU A 100 -21.36 -19.07 -7.18
C LEU A 100 -22.03 -17.99 -8.05
N THR A 101 -23.01 -18.40 -8.87
CA THR A 101 -23.74 -17.47 -9.75
C THR A 101 -24.46 -16.39 -8.93
N VAL A 102 -25.16 -16.78 -7.85
CA VAL A 102 -25.82 -15.84 -6.95
C VAL A 102 -24.79 -14.93 -6.30
N SER A 103 -23.67 -15.48 -5.79
CA SER A 103 -22.59 -14.70 -5.18
C SER A 103 -21.95 -13.74 -6.17
N ALA A 104 -21.75 -14.14 -7.44
CA ALA A 104 -21.20 -13.28 -8.49
C ALA A 104 -22.14 -12.10 -8.80
N ILE A 105 -23.46 -12.33 -8.85
CA ILE A 105 -24.44 -11.26 -9.02
C ILE A 105 -24.34 -10.24 -7.86
N PHE A 106 -24.31 -10.72 -6.62
CA PHE A 106 -24.15 -9.83 -5.46
C PHE A 106 -22.81 -9.10 -5.49
N ALA A 107 -21.71 -9.77 -5.86
CA ALA A 107 -20.39 -9.14 -5.98
C ALA A 107 -20.40 -8.02 -7.04
N ILE A 108 -21.02 -8.24 -8.20
CA ILE A 108 -21.15 -7.21 -9.25
C ILE A 108 -22.00 -6.05 -8.75
N LEU A 109 -23.13 -6.30 -8.07
CA LEU A 109 -23.97 -5.25 -7.50
C LEU A 109 -23.21 -4.40 -6.46
N ILE A 110 -22.47 -5.03 -5.55
CA ILE A 110 -21.65 -4.34 -4.55
C ILE A 110 -20.52 -3.56 -5.24
N ALA A 111 -19.82 -4.17 -6.20
CA ALA A 111 -18.75 -3.52 -6.94
C ALA A 111 -19.24 -2.29 -7.71
N THR A 112 -20.42 -2.37 -8.34
CA THR A 112 -21.02 -1.22 -9.05
C THR A 112 -21.51 -0.15 -8.09
N ALA A 113 -22.09 -0.51 -6.95
CA ALA A 113 -22.53 0.45 -5.93
C ALA A 113 -21.35 1.20 -5.28
N LEU A 114 -20.23 0.51 -5.07
CA LEU A 114 -19.04 1.05 -4.40
C LEU A 114 -17.96 1.55 -5.38
N LYS A 115 -18.20 1.52 -6.70
CA LYS A 115 -17.17 1.82 -7.70
C LYS A 115 -16.53 3.19 -7.51
N THR A 116 -17.32 4.20 -7.13
CA THR A 116 -16.82 5.57 -6.92
C THR A 116 -15.95 5.66 -5.68
N GLN A 117 -16.39 5.06 -4.56
CA GLN A 117 -15.65 5.05 -3.30
C GLN A 117 -14.37 4.21 -3.43
N VAL A 118 -14.47 3.02 -4.01
CA VAL A 118 -13.31 2.16 -4.23
C VAL A 118 -12.37 2.77 -5.26
N GLY A 119 -12.89 3.36 -6.32
CA GLY A 119 -12.10 4.06 -7.34
C GLY A 119 -11.32 5.24 -6.76
N SER A 120 -11.93 6.04 -5.87
CA SER A 120 -11.24 7.14 -5.18
C SER A 120 -10.17 6.65 -4.18
N ILE A 121 -10.42 5.52 -3.51
CA ILE A 121 -9.44 4.88 -2.60
C ILE A 121 -8.24 4.33 -3.39
N LEU A 122 -8.49 3.71 -4.55
CA LEU A 122 -7.45 3.07 -5.37
C LEU A 122 -6.75 4.04 -6.33
N GLY A 123 -7.29 5.26 -6.49
CA GLY A 123 -6.80 6.21 -7.49
C GLY A 123 -7.00 5.74 -8.94
N VAL A 124 -7.95 4.81 -9.19
CA VAL A 124 -8.19 4.20 -10.51
C VAL A 124 -9.66 4.36 -10.89
N LYS A 125 -9.91 4.74 -12.14
CA LYS A 125 -11.27 4.72 -12.69
C LYS A 125 -11.68 3.28 -12.97
N LEU A 126 -12.55 2.73 -12.13
CA LEU A 126 -13.14 1.41 -12.33
C LEU A 126 -14.28 1.51 -13.33
N ASP A 127 -14.04 1.13 -14.58
CA ASP A 127 -15.08 0.99 -15.59
C ASP A 127 -15.24 -0.48 -16.00
N PRO A 128 -16.27 -1.18 -15.46
CA PRO A 128 -16.49 -2.60 -15.76
C PRO A 128 -16.68 -2.91 -17.25
N MET A 129 -17.20 -1.95 -18.04
CA MET A 129 -17.46 -2.19 -19.46
C MET A 129 -16.20 -2.17 -20.32
N GLN A 130 -15.19 -1.40 -19.96
CA GLN A 130 -13.92 -1.36 -20.71
C GLN A 130 -13.07 -2.61 -20.53
N HIS A 131 -13.26 -3.36 -19.43
CA HIS A 131 -12.49 -4.53 -19.03
C HIS A 131 -13.33 -5.83 -19.00
N SER A 132 -14.38 -5.91 -19.81
CA SER A 132 -15.31 -7.06 -19.80
C SER A 132 -14.64 -8.43 -20.00
N GLY A 133 -13.59 -8.51 -20.80
CA GLY A 133 -12.84 -9.75 -21.02
C GLY A 133 -12.06 -10.20 -19.78
N GLU A 134 -11.49 -9.28 -19.03
CA GLU A 134 -10.75 -9.55 -17.79
C GLU A 134 -11.71 -10.01 -16.68
N TYR A 135 -12.89 -9.40 -16.56
CA TYR A 135 -13.93 -9.84 -15.63
C TYR A 135 -14.48 -11.23 -15.99
N LEU A 136 -14.64 -11.54 -17.28
CA LEU A 136 -15.05 -12.87 -17.72
C LEU A 136 -14.00 -13.91 -17.31
N LEU A 137 -12.71 -13.63 -17.53
CA LEU A 137 -11.62 -14.50 -17.12
C LEU A 137 -11.62 -14.73 -15.60
N LEU A 138 -11.83 -13.68 -14.81
CA LEU A 138 -11.94 -13.76 -13.35
C LEU A 138 -13.10 -14.67 -12.93
N VAL A 139 -14.27 -14.50 -13.52
CA VAL A 139 -15.46 -15.34 -13.25
C VAL A 139 -15.19 -16.80 -13.61
N LEU A 140 -14.51 -17.07 -14.72
CA LEU A 140 -14.12 -18.43 -15.13
C LEU A 140 -13.13 -19.05 -14.14
N ILE A 141 -12.12 -18.31 -13.68
CA ILE A 141 -11.16 -18.79 -12.68
C ILE A 141 -11.88 -19.12 -11.37
N ILE A 142 -12.73 -18.22 -10.87
CA ILE A 142 -13.51 -18.43 -9.64
C ILE A 142 -14.44 -19.63 -9.81
N GLY A 143 -15.09 -19.77 -10.97
CA GLY A 143 -15.94 -20.91 -11.32
C GLY A 143 -15.19 -22.24 -11.29
N LEU A 144 -14.01 -22.29 -11.90
CA LEU A 144 -13.15 -23.47 -11.86
C LEU A 144 -12.73 -23.84 -10.43
N MET A 145 -12.37 -22.84 -9.63
CA MET A 145 -12.01 -23.04 -8.22
C MET A 145 -13.18 -23.57 -7.39
N ALA A 146 -14.40 -23.06 -7.61
CA ALA A 146 -15.59 -23.57 -6.93
C ALA A 146 -15.91 -25.01 -7.30
N VAL A 147 -15.71 -25.39 -8.56
CA VAL A 147 -15.85 -26.81 -9.00
C VAL A 147 -14.81 -27.69 -8.30
N ILE A 148 -13.55 -27.28 -8.26
CA ILE A 148 -12.48 -28.02 -7.58
C ILE A 148 -12.79 -28.16 -6.09
N ALA A 149 -13.22 -27.07 -5.44
CA ALA A 149 -13.55 -27.04 -4.03
C ALA A 149 -14.77 -27.93 -3.66
N SER A 150 -15.75 -28.05 -4.57
CA SER A 150 -16.92 -28.92 -4.37
C SER A 150 -16.63 -30.39 -4.63
N LEU A 151 -15.66 -30.71 -5.51
CA LEU A 151 -15.29 -32.09 -5.81
C LEU A 151 -14.72 -32.82 -4.59
N LEU A 152 -13.83 -32.17 -3.81
CA LEU A 152 -13.17 -32.80 -2.65
C LEU A 152 -14.18 -33.34 -1.62
N PRO A 153 -15.12 -32.54 -1.09
CA PRO A 153 -16.10 -33.02 -0.13
C PRO A 153 -17.11 -33.99 -0.75
N SER A 154 -17.46 -33.84 -2.04
CA SER A 154 -18.41 -34.70 -2.73
C SER A 154 -17.85 -36.11 -2.91
N VAL A 155 -16.60 -36.22 -3.36
CA VAL A 155 -15.91 -37.51 -3.50
C VAL A 155 -15.75 -38.19 -2.13
N ALA A 156 -15.43 -37.42 -1.09
CA ALA A 156 -15.36 -37.94 0.27
C ALA A 156 -16.70 -38.50 0.75
N ALA A 157 -17.81 -37.78 0.51
CA ALA A 157 -19.17 -38.20 0.91
C ALA A 157 -19.63 -39.48 0.17
N VAL A 158 -19.27 -39.62 -1.10
CA VAL A 158 -19.68 -40.79 -1.95
C VAL A 158 -18.88 -42.05 -1.62
N ARG A 159 -17.70 -41.97 -1.01
CA ARG A 159 -16.86 -43.12 -0.62
C ARG A 159 -17.47 -43.97 0.50
N HIS A 160 -18.38 -43.41 1.31
CA HIS A 160 -19.00 -44.10 2.44
C HIS A 160 -20.08 -45.07 1.98
N ASN A 161 -20.22 -46.20 2.72
CA ASN A 161 -21.28 -47.18 2.41
C ASN A 161 -22.63 -46.64 2.91
N PRO A 162 -23.64 -46.49 2.02
CA PRO A 162 -24.94 -45.91 2.42
C PRO A 162 -25.63 -46.64 3.56
N ILE A 163 -25.52 -47.98 3.63
CA ILE A 163 -26.16 -48.81 4.64
C ILE A 163 -25.59 -48.51 6.05
N VAL A 164 -24.27 -48.40 6.14
CA VAL A 164 -23.55 -48.10 7.39
C VAL A 164 -23.90 -46.72 7.91
N VAL A 165 -24.00 -45.71 6.97
CA VAL A 165 -24.40 -44.34 7.31
C VAL A 165 -25.81 -44.26 7.89
N ILE A 166 -26.78 -45.02 7.29
CA ILE A 166 -28.17 -44.99 7.76
C ILE A 166 -28.34 -45.75 9.10
N LYS A 167 -27.60 -46.85 9.28
CA LYS A 167 -27.60 -47.59 10.58
C LYS A 167 -26.91 -46.85 11.70
N GLY A 168 -26.21 -45.74 11.43
CA GLY A 168 -25.49 -44.97 12.42
C GLY A 168 -24.25 -45.66 12.99
N GLU A 169 -23.82 -46.77 12.38
CA GLU A 169 -22.68 -47.60 12.81
C GLU A 169 -21.33 -47.01 12.37
N GLU A 170 -21.34 -45.97 11.54
CA GLU A 170 -20.13 -45.34 11.03
C GLU A 170 -19.46 -44.52 12.13
N ARG A 171 -18.39 -45.08 12.72
CA ARG A 171 -17.43 -44.29 13.51
C ARG A 171 -16.71 -43.37 12.56
N PHE A 172 -17.22 -42.15 12.43
CA PHE A 172 -16.48 -41.09 11.73
C PHE A 172 -15.17 -40.89 12.50
N ILE A 173 -14.09 -41.46 11.94
CA ILE A 173 -12.73 -41.20 12.40
C ILE A 173 -12.61 -39.66 12.50
N ASP A 174 -12.25 -39.20 13.69
CA ASP A 174 -12.18 -37.79 14.03
C ASP A 174 -11.49 -36.98 12.95
N LYS A 175 -12.31 -36.39 12.06
CA LYS A 175 -11.82 -35.43 11.05
C LYS A 175 -11.40 -34.10 11.70
N MET A 176 -11.16 -34.10 13.01
CA MET A 176 -10.66 -32.98 13.79
C MET A 176 -9.30 -32.50 13.29
N TYR A 177 -8.49 -33.40 12.70
CA TYR A 177 -7.23 -33.04 12.08
C TYR A 177 -7.40 -32.14 10.85
N LEU A 178 -8.40 -32.43 9.99
CA LEU A 178 -8.72 -31.59 8.85
C LEU A 178 -9.21 -30.21 9.30
N SER A 179 -10.11 -30.14 10.29
CA SER A 179 -10.59 -28.86 10.83
C SER A 179 -9.44 -28.05 11.46
N LYS A 180 -8.52 -28.68 12.16
CA LYS A 180 -7.33 -28.03 12.72
C LYS A 180 -6.41 -27.51 11.61
N GLY A 181 -6.25 -28.26 10.51
CA GLY A 181 -5.50 -27.82 9.33
C GLY A 181 -6.11 -26.57 8.69
N PHE A 182 -7.43 -26.47 8.60
CA PHE A 182 -8.11 -25.28 8.10
C PHE A 182 -7.92 -24.08 9.05
N ILE A 183 -8.08 -24.28 10.37
CA ILE A 183 -7.86 -23.22 11.35
C ILE A 183 -6.40 -22.74 11.33
N PHE A 184 -5.45 -23.66 11.18
CA PHE A 184 -4.04 -23.34 11.01
C PHE A 184 -3.83 -22.46 9.78
N PHE A 185 -4.39 -22.84 8.62
CA PHE A 185 -4.22 -22.11 7.39
C PHE A 185 -4.86 -20.71 7.42
N GLU A 186 -6.08 -20.60 7.95
CA GLU A 186 -6.76 -19.33 8.18
C GLU A 186 -5.96 -18.43 9.14
N GLY A 187 -5.46 -19.02 10.22
CA GLY A 187 -4.59 -18.30 11.16
C GLY A 187 -3.29 -17.81 10.52
N PHE A 188 -2.67 -18.64 9.68
CA PHE A 188 -1.48 -18.27 8.90
C PHE A 188 -1.75 -17.07 7.99
N LEU A 189 -2.80 -17.15 7.17
CA LEU A 189 -3.17 -16.08 6.24
C LEU A 189 -3.48 -14.77 6.97
N SER A 190 -4.26 -14.86 8.06
CA SER A 190 -4.64 -13.68 8.84
C SER A 190 -3.44 -13.02 9.52
N ILE A 191 -2.57 -13.81 10.16
CA ILE A 191 -1.36 -13.27 10.83
C ILE A 191 -0.43 -12.64 9.79
N PHE A 192 -0.21 -13.31 8.66
CA PHE A 192 0.61 -12.79 7.57
C PHE A 192 0.06 -11.47 7.02
N ALA A 193 -1.26 -11.41 6.75
CA ALA A 193 -1.92 -10.21 6.22
C ALA A 193 -1.83 -9.04 7.21
N VAL A 194 -2.13 -9.28 8.50
CA VAL A 194 -2.09 -8.24 9.54
C VAL A 194 -0.65 -7.75 9.75
N ALA A 195 0.33 -8.65 9.83
CA ALA A 195 1.73 -8.28 10.01
C ALA A 195 2.26 -7.45 8.84
N SER A 196 2.02 -7.90 7.61
CA SER A 196 2.41 -7.17 6.40
C SER A 196 1.73 -5.79 6.31
N CYS A 197 0.45 -5.73 6.66
CA CYS A 197 -0.29 -4.46 6.70
C CYS A 197 0.31 -3.50 7.74
N LEU A 198 0.62 -3.96 8.94
CA LEU A 198 1.22 -3.13 9.99
C LEU A 198 2.58 -2.57 9.56
N VAL A 199 3.45 -3.39 8.97
CA VAL A 199 4.76 -2.94 8.47
C VAL A 199 4.57 -1.83 7.43
N ILE A 200 3.70 -2.02 6.44
CA ILE A 200 3.49 -1.06 5.36
C ILE A 200 2.82 0.22 5.87
N VAL A 201 1.87 0.13 6.80
CA VAL A 201 1.26 1.30 7.44
C VAL A 201 2.29 2.10 8.22
N LEU A 202 3.13 1.44 9.02
CA LEU A 202 4.16 2.11 9.81
C LEU A 202 5.23 2.75 8.92
N GLN A 203 5.69 2.05 7.88
CA GLN A 203 6.64 2.59 6.90
C GLN A 203 6.06 3.82 6.19
N THR A 204 4.84 3.73 5.68
CA THR A 204 4.20 4.84 4.98
C THR A 204 3.98 6.04 5.92
N ASN A 205 3.59 5.80 7.18
CA ASN A 205 3.48 6.88 8.16
C ASN A 205 4.84 7.51 8.49
N SER A 206 5.89 6.70 8.60
CA SER A 206 7.25 7.21 8.79
C SER A 206 7.67 8.10 7.62
N MET A 207 7.40 7.69 6.39
CA MET A 207 7.71 8.47 5.18
C MET A 207 6.98 9.82 5.14
N LEU A 208 5.71 9.85 5.53
CA LEU A 208 4.91 11.08 5.53
C LEU A 208 5.32 12.04 6.65
N ASN A 209 5.73 11.52 7.80
CA ASN A 209 6.07 12.29 8.99
C ASN A 209 7.59 12.51 9.17
N GLU A 210 8.41 12.08 8.21
CA GLU A 210 9.86 12.29 8.27
C GLU A 210 10.18 13.78 8.27
N PRO A 211 10.99 14.27 9.23
CA PRO A 211 11.44 15.65 9.22
C PRO A 211 12.22 15.97 7.94
N ARG A 212 11.72 16.89 7.15
CA ARG A 212 12.31 17.24 5.85
C ARG A 212 13.25 18.44 5.93
N GLY A 213 13.25 19.15 7.06
CA GLY A 213 14.01 20.39 7.21
C GLY A 213 13.40 21.59 6.47
N TYR A 214 12.16 21.45 5.96
CA TYR A 214 11.38 22.54 5.37
C TYR A 214 9.89 22.36 5.63
N VAL A 215 9.13 23.46 5.53
CA VAL A 215 7.68 23.51 5.75
C VAL A 215 6.95 23.28 4.42
N THR A 216 5.80 22.61 4.47
CA THR A 216 4.92 22.38 3.30
C THR A 216 3.51 22.92 3.51
N ASP A 217 3.09 23.16 4.75
CA ASP A 217 1.71 23.54 5.09
C ASP A 217 1.41 24.98 4.66
N ASP A 218 0.24 25.17 4.07
CA ASP A 218 -0.26 26.46 3.56
C ASP A 218 0.63 27.08 2.46
N ILE A 219 1.38 26.25 1.73
CA ILE A 219 2.29 26.66 0.67
C ILE A 219 1.75 26.22 -0.68
N ILE A 220 1.69 27.18 -1.60
CA ILE A 220 1.31 26.96 -3.01
C ILE A 220 2.53 27.25 -3.89
N TYR A 221 2.81 26.36 -4.82
CA TYR A 221 3.82 26.55 -5.85
C TYR A 221 3.11 26.75 -7.20
N ILE A 222 3.57 27.74 -7.93
CA ILE A 222 3.07 28.15 -9.24
C ILE A 222 4.21 28.02 -10.21
N ASP A 223 4.10 27.06 -11.13
CA ASP A 223 5.04 26.90 -12.24
C ASP A 223 4.72 27.96 -13.29
N PHE A 224 5.57 28.98 -13.40
CA PHE A 224 5.28 30.19 -14.15
C PHE A 224 6.46 30.60 -15.03
N HIS A 225 6.57 29.95 -16.17
CA HIS A 225 7.62 30.24 -17.17
C HIS A 225 7.27 31.45 -18.01
N SER A 226 7.54 32.66 -17.54
CA SER A 226 7.29 33.88 -18.30
C SER A 226 8.14 35.07 -17.83
N GLU A 227 8.53 35.91 -18.76
CA GLU A 227 9.16 37.21 -18.45
C GLU A 227 8.27 38.13 -17.59
N GLN A 228 7.00 37.82 -17.45
CA GLN A 228 6.04 38.56 -16.64
C GLN A 228 5.99 38.07 -15.17
N SER A 229 6.83 37.10 -14.77
CA SER A 229 6.79 36.50 -13.42
C SER A 229 7.00 37.54 -12.31
N ASN A 230 7.89 38.52 -12.52
CA ASN A 230 8.15 39.61 -11.56
C ASN A 230 6.90 40.49 -11.35
N ARG A 231 6.21 40.84 -12.44
CA ARG A 231 4.97 41.61 -12.33
C ARG A 231 3.87 40.81 -11.66
N PHE A 232 3.73 39.56 -12.04
CA PHE A 232 2.72 38.67 -11.44
C PHE A 232 2.91 38.50 -9.94
N ILE A 233 4.14 38.27 -9.48
CA ILE A 233 4.42 38.12 -8.05
C ILE A 233 4.18 39.40 -7.26
N ASP A 234 4.51 40.58 -7.82
CA ASP A 234 4.28 41.87 -7.16
C ASP A 234 2.78 42.16 -7.02
N GLU A 235 2.00 41.86 -8.06
CA GLU A 235 0.54 41.96 -7.99
C GLU A 235 -0.05 40.92 -7.03
N LEU A 236 0.46 39.70 -7.00
CA LEU A 236 0.02 38.61 -6.13
C LEU A 236 0.29 38.95 -4.64
N ARG A 237 1.43 39.55 -4.31
CA ARG A 237 1.77 40.01 -2.96
C ARG A 237 0.79 41.04 -2.40
N SER A 238 0.05 41.76 -3.26
CA SER A 238 -0.97 42.73 -2.85
C SER A 238 -2.30 42.11 -2.44
N GLU A 239 -2.50 40.83 -2.71
CA GLU A 239 -3.75 40.14 -2.40
C GLU A 239 -3.85 39.74 -0.91
N THR A 240 -5.05 39.93 -0.32
CA THR A 240 -5.27 39.77 1.12
C THR A 240 -5.13 38.33 1.63
N PHE A 241 -5.23 37.36 0.75
CA PHE A 241 -5.10 35.94 1.07
C PHE A 241 -3.67 35.40 0.96
N ILE A 242 -2.71 36.22 0.52
CA ILE A 242 -1.30 35.93 0.44
C ILE A 242 -0.59 36.51 1.67
N ASP A 243 0.17 35.68 2.39
CA ASP A 243 1.04 36.13 3.49
C ASP A 243 2.38 36.58 2.95
N LYS A 244 3.03 35.73 2.15
CA LYS A 244 4.31 36.00 1.50
C LYS A 244 4.35 35.33 0.14
N ALA A 245 5.11 35.89 -0.80
CA ALA A 245 5.42 35.23 -2.06
C ALA A 245 6.86 35.52 -2.51
N GLY A 246 7.53 34.53 -3.09
CA GLY A 246 8.91 34.60 -3.53
C GLY A 246 9.15 33.77 -4.80
N HIS A 247 10.31 33.94 -5.42
CA HIS A 247 10.74 33.15 -6.57
C HIS A 247 11.49 31.90 -6.12
N LEU A 248 11.15 30.73 -6.66
CA LEU A 248 11.78 29.46 -6.34
C LEU A 248 11.86 28.59 -7.60
N SER A 249 13.01 28.00 -7.87
CA SER A 249 13.22 27.17 -9.06
C SER A 249 12.41 25.88 -9.10
N ALA A 250 12.19 25.27 -7.94
CA ALA A 250 11.36 24.07 -7.79
C ALA A 250 11.05 23.83 -6.31
N LEU A 251 9.96 23.10 -6.00
CA LEU A 251 9.76 22.59 -4.64
C LEU A 251 10.83 21.54 -4.32
N PRO A 252 11.36 21.50 -3.07
CA PRO A 252 12.37 20.51 -2.67
C PRO A 252 11.96 19.05 -2.94
N SER A 253 10.64 18.75 -2.87
CA SER A 253 10.07 17.41 -3.09
C SER A 253 9.92 17.04 -4.56
N GLU A 254 9.91 17.99 -5.50
CA GLU A 254 9.60 17.78 -6.91
C GLU A 254 10.84 17.80 -7.80
N GLY A 255 11.80 18.67 -7.48
CA GLY A 255 12.98 18.81 -8.31
C GLY A 255 14.12 19.57 -7.65
N TRP A 256 15.27 19.49 -8.29
CA TRP A 256 16.48 20.21 -7.93
C TRP A 256 17.38 20.36 -9.14
N TRP A 257 18.28 21.33 -9.08
CA TRP A 257 19.34 21.47 -10.06
C TRP A 257 20.57 20.67 -9.63
N GLN A 258 21.35 20.22 -10.61
CA GLN A 258 22.59 19.50 -10.37
C GLN A 258 23.77 20.25 -10.96
N GLY A 259 24.80 20.44 -10.14
CA GLY A 259 26.10 20.97 -10.53
C GLY A 259 27.21 20.06 -10.04
N TYR A 260 28.45 20.50 -10.24
CA TYR A 260 29.64 19.77 -9.76
C TYR A 260 30.61 20.75 -9.12
N PHE A 261 31.15 20.37 -7.97
CA PHE A 261 32.33 20.98 -7.39
C PHE A 261 33.53 20.04 -7.59
N SER A 262 34.73 20.60 -7.66
CA SER A 262 35.95 19.82 -7.81
C SER A 262 36.97 20.21 -6.73
N ASP A 263 37.91 19.31 -6.47
CA ASP A 263 39.08 19.61 -5.66
C ASP A 263 40.02 20.58 -6.41
N LYS A 264 41.04 21.13 -5.70
CA LYS A 264 41.99 22.08 -6.28
C LYS A 264 42.77 21.53 -7.49
N ALA A 265 42.97 20.23 -7.53
CA ALA A 265 43.69 19.56 -8.62
C ALA A 265 42.75 19.31 -9.81
N ASN A 266 41.44 19.51 -9.68
CA ASN A 266 40.39 19.20 -10.67
C ASN A 266 40.38 17.73 -11.08
N GLU A 267 40.84 16.84 -10.20
CA GLU A 267 40.93 15.38 -10.42
C GLU A 267 39.66 14.67 -9.95
N ASN A 268 39.04 15.18 -8.84
CA ASN A 268 37.83 14.58 -8.29
C ASN A 268 36.67 15.55 -8.41
N HIS A 269 35.52 15.04 -8.86
CA HIS A 269 34.29 15.80 -9.03
C HIS A 269 33.23 15.29 -8.05
N TYR A 270 32.58 16.23 -7.36
CA TYR A 270 31.55 15.98 -6.37
C TYR A 270 30.24 16.60 -6.85
N LYS A 271 29.17 15.81 -6.87
CA LYS A 271 27.84 16.28 -7.25
C LYS A 271 27.37 17.33 -6.24
N ASN A 272 26.80 18.41 -6.71
CA ASN A 272 26.11 19.41 -5.90
C ASN A 272 24.67 19.51 -6.35
N PHE A 273 23.74 19.25 -5.44
CA PHE A 273 22.31 19.34 -5.66
C PHE A 273 21.80 20.62 -5.00
N TYR A 274 21.09 21.46 -5.76
CA TYR A 274 20.74 22.77 -5.23
C TYR A 274 19.36 23.24 -5.67
N LEU A 275 18.80 24.13 -4.83
CA LEU A 275 17.66 24.96 -5.18
C LEU A 275 18.13 26.40 -5.36
N GLN A 276 17.42 27.13 -6.23
CA GLN A 276 17.66 28.53 -6.50
C GLN A 276 16.37 29.31 -6.22
N GLY A 277 16.47 30.43 -5.53
CA GLY A 277 15.32 31.26 -5.18
C GLY A 277 15.72 32.57 -4.56
N ASP A 278 14.73 33.41 -4.27
CA ASP A 278 14.94 34.64 -3.51
C ASP A 278 14.95 34.37 -1.99
N SER A 279 15.31 35.40 -1.23
CA SER A 279 15.34 35.30 0.24
C SER A 279 13.99 34.94 0.83
N THR A 280 12.90 35.46 0.26
CA THR A 280 11.52 35.26 0.72
C THR A 280 11.08 33.81 0.51
N ALA A 281 11.48 33.18 -0.60
CA ALA A 281 11.15 31.78 -0.87
C ALA A 281 11.73 30.83 0.17
N PHE A 282 13.00 31.02 0.56
CA PHE A 282 13.62 30.20 1.60
C PHE A 282 13.06 30.48 3.00
N ASP A 283 12.64 31.74 3.26
CA ASP A 283 11.92 32.07 4.51
C ASP A 283 10.54 31.40 4.58
N ILE A 284 9.81 31.31 3.45
CA ILE A 284 8.55 30.58 3.36
C ILE A 284 8.76 29.09 3.63
N LEU A 285 9.83 28.50 3.10
CA LEU A 285 10.20 27.12 3.34
C LEU A 285 10.72 26.85 4.76
N GLY A 286 11.05 27.91 5.53
CA GLY A 286 11.62 27.78 6.87
C GLY A 286 13.08 27.30 6.85
N ILE A 287 13.82 27.50 5.74
CA ILE A 287 15.24 27.17 5.63
C ILE A 287 16.05 28.31 6.19
N GLU A 288 16.61 28.12 7.38
CA GLU A 288 17.44 29.12 8.06
C GLU A 288 18.80 29.25 7.38
N ARG A 289 19.32 30.44 7.34
CA ARG A 289 20.62 30.78 6.72
C ARG A 289 21.51 31.50 7.72
N TYR A 290 22.79 31.14 7.73
CA TYR A 290 23.80 31.69 8.63
C TYR A 290 24.93 32.27 7.78
N ASP A 291 25.02 33.61 7.72
CA ASP A 291 26.01 34.33 6.94
C ASP A 291 27.41 34.19 7.57
N ILE A 292 28.41 33.85 6.74
CA ILE A 292 29.82 33.82 7.09
C ILE A 292 30.53 35.01 6.41
N ASP A 293 30.42 35.11 5.09
CA ASP A 293 31.00 36.17 4.29
C ASP A 293 30.11 36.43 3.07
N ARG A 294 29.25 37.42 3.12
CA ARG A 294 28.22 37.70 2.13
C ARG A 294 28.81 38.31 0.86
N ARG A 295 29.45 37.48 0.06
CA ARG A 295 29.90 37.80 -1.31
C ARG A 295 29.11 37.02 -2.34
N ILE A 296 28.83 37.65 -3.46
CA ILE A 296 28.18 37.00 -4.58
C ILE A 296 29.11 35.88 -5.11
N ALA A 297 28.60 34.70 -5.35
CA ALA A 297 29.32 33.62 -6.01
C ALA A 297 29.89 34.13 -7.33
N GLY A 298 31.03 33.59 -7.76
CA GLY A 298 31.77 34.08 -8.93
C GLY A 298 30.98 34.11 -10.26
N ASN A 299 29.83 33.43 -10.31
CA ASN A 299 28.80 33.61 -11.33
C ASN A 299 27.66 34.44 -10.72
N ALA A 300 27.57 35.73 -11.07
CA ALA A 300 26.57 36.65 -10.57
C ALA A 300 25.12 36.16 -10.78
N TYR A 301 24.88 35.35 -11.81
CA TYR A 301 23.56 34.81 -12.10
C TYR A 301 23.06 33.76 -11.12
N LEU A 302 23.94 33.11 -10.35
CA LEU A 302 23.52 32.09 -9.35
C LEU A 302 23.17 32.69 -7.97
N GLY A 303 23.68 33.89 -7.65
CA GLY A 303 23.44 34.55 -6.36
C GLY A 303 24.40 34.11 -5.24
N TYR A 304 23.95 34.19 -4.00
CA TYR A 304 24.70 33.82 -2.79
C TYR A 304 24.61 32.30 -2.55
N LEU A 305 25.76 31.63 -2.42
CA LEU A 305 25.84 30.18 -2.15
C LEU A 305 25.85 29.91 -0.65
N TYR A 306 24.91 29.08 -0.19
CA TYR A 306 24.87 28.51 1.15
C TYR A 306 24.92 26.98 1.06
N LEU A 307 25.91 26.36 1.71
CA LEU A 307 25.94 24.90 1.86
C LEU A 307 25.06 24.47 3.04
N CYS A 308 24.36 23.36 2.92
CA CYS A 308 23.72 22.75 4.09
C CYS A 308 24.76 22.41 5.15
N GLU A 309 24.41 22.48 6.44
CA GLU A 309 25.33 22.26 7.56
C GLU A 309 26.04 20.91 7.48
N SER A 310 25.31 19.84 7.14
CA SER A 310 25.86 18.50 6.91
C SER A 310 26.86 18.49 5.75
N SER A 311 26.50 19.11 4.62
CA SER A 311 27.37 19.22 3.44
C SER A 311 28.63 20.03 3.76
N TYR A 312 28.51 21.12 4.49
CA TYR A 312 29.66 21.92 4.94
C TYR A 312 30.61 21.11 5.80
N LYS A 313 30.07 20.29 6.74
CA LYS A 313 30.88 19.44 7.61
C LYS A 313 31.60 18.34 6.84
N ASP A 314 30.90 17.64 5.95
CA ASP A 314 31.42 16.46 5.26
C ASP A 314 32.38 16.82 4.10
N TYR A 315 32.16 17.97 3.44
CA TYR A 315 32.92 18.42 2.27
C TYR A 315 33.76 19.68 2.52
N SER A 316 34.04 20.05 3.78
CA SER A 316 34.85 21.21 4.15
C SER A 316 36.25 21.18 3.53
N PHE A 317 36.78 20.00 3.20
CA PHE A 317 38.07 19.84 2.53
C PHE A 317 38.11 20.40 1.10
N LEU A 318 36.96 20.62 0.46
CA LEU A 318 36.86 21.25 -0.86
C LEU A 318 37.00 22.77 -0.79
N LEU A 319 36.79 23.36 0.39
CA LEU A 319 36.84 24.81 0.58
C LEU A 319 38.28 25.31 0.65
N ASN A 320 38.58 26.31 -0.15
CA ASN A 320 39.80 27.07 -0.06
C ASN A 320 39.47 28.54 0.14
N ASP A 321 39.69 29.07 1.35
CA ASP A 321 39.34 30.45 1.71
C ASP A 321 37.85 30.76 1.37
N ASN A 322 36.95 29.87 1.81
CA ASN A 322 35.51 29.88 1.54
C ASN A 322 35.13 29.87 0.04
N THR A 323 36.01 29.36 -0.80
CA THR A 323 35.80 29.27 -2.25
C THR A 323 35.82 27.83 -2.74
N LEU A 324 34.82 27.47 -3.54
CA LEU A 324 34.68 26.18 -4.22
C LEU A 324 35.03 26.32 -5.69
N TYR A 325 35.61 25.26 -6.26
CA TYR A 325 35.82 25.17 -7.69
C TYR A 325 34.59 24.49 -8.34
N SER A 326 33.88 25.20 -9.22
CA SER A 326 32.76 24.64 -9.96
C SER A 326 33.16 24.44 -11.43
N GLN A 327 32.86 23.24 -11.96
CA GLN A 327 32.89 23.01 -13.39
C GLN A 327 31.53 23.45 -13.99
N GLY A 328 31.53 24.65 -14.62
CA GLY A 328 30.43 25.04 -15.52
C GLY A 328 30.53 24.33 -16.88
N ARG A 329 29.49 24.43 -17.71
CA ARG A 329 29.56 24.02 -19.15
C ARG A 329 30.66 24.77 -19.94
N ALA A 330 31.28 25.79 -19.38
CA ALA A 330 32.40 26.55 -19.95
C ALA A 330 33.73 25.89 -19.60
N VAL A 331 34.69 26.02 -20.51
CA VAL A 331 36.05 25.42 -20.47
C VAL A 331 36.92 25.95 -19.30
N TYR A 332 36.40 26.89 -18.53
CA TYR A 332 37.14 27.52 -17.43
C TYR A 332 36.52 27.18 -16.05
N PRO A 333 37.34 26.87 -15.04
CA PRO A 333 36.84 26.66 -13.68
C PRO A 333 36.22 27.97 -13.17
N ILE A 334 34.97 27.88 -12.72
CA ILE A 334 34.26 29.00 -12.10
C ILE A 334 34.48 28.87 -10.59
N TYR A 335 35.06 29.91 -9.98
CA TYR A 335 35.18 30.01 -8.54
C TYR A 335 33.84 30.46 -7.94
N GLN A 336 33.30 29.68 -7.03
CA GLN A 336 32.10 30.05 -6.30
C GLN A 336 32.44 30.32 -4.83
N HIS A 337 32.21 31.54 -4.40
CA HIS A 337 32.41 31.92 -3.01
C HIS A 337 31.22 31.47 -2.18
N MET A 338 31.48 30.76 -1.07
CA MET A 338 30.45 30.34 -0.13
C MET A 338 30.11 31.51 0.78
N SER A 339 28.86 31.96 0.77
CA SER A 339 28.36 33.08 1.56
C SER A 339 28.05 32.69 3.01
N GLY A 340 27.70 31.43 3.23
CA GLY A 340 27.34 30.92 4.53
C GLY A 340 26.88 29.47 4.54
N THR A 341 26.22 29.09 5.62
CA THR A 341 25.58 27.78 5.76
C THR A 341 24.06 27.91 5.83
N ALA A 342 23.35 26.86 5.44
CA ALA A 342 21.89 26.76 5.59
C ALA A 342 21.54 25.55 6.45
N SER A 343 20.38 25.61 7.11
CA SER A 343 19.85 24.45 7.82
C SER A 343 19.68 23.26 6.88
N ASP A 344 19.87 22.05 7.40
CA ASP A 344 19.74 20.83 6.58
C ASP A 344 18.30 20.62 6.12
N PHE A 345 18.13 20.33 4.84
CA PHE A 345 16.86 19.93 4.26
C PHE A 345 17.04 18.79 3.25
N LYS A 346 15.98 18.04 3.01
CA LYS A 346 15.99 16.90 2.11
C LYS A 346 15.43 17.27 0.75
N LEU A 347 16.19 16.95 -0.30
CA LEU A 347 15.74 17.06 -1.69
C LEU A 347 15.08 15.75 -2.14
N GLY A 348 14.04 15.89 -2.94
CA GLY A 348 13.29 14.75 -3.47
C GLY A 348 12.40 14.07 -2.45
N THR A 349 12.01 12.86 -2.79
CA THR A 349 11.23 11.96 -1.94
C THR A 349 12.13 10.85 -1.41
N LEU A 350 11.70 10.12 -0.39
CA LEU A 350 12.46 8.97 0.14
C LEU A 350 12.68 7.82 -0.87
N LYS A 351 12.04 7.89 -2.02
CA LYS A 351 12.29 7.01 -3.17
C LYS A 351 13.29 7.59 -4.16
N ASN A 352 13.27 8.91 -4.34
CA ASN A 352 14.02 9.62 -5.36
C ASN A 352 14.84 10.73 -4.69
N MET A 353 15.67 10.34 -3.73
CA MET A 353 16.69 11.24 -3.17
C MET A 353 17.87 11.34 -4.12
N PRO A 354 18.52 12.50 -4.20
CA PRO A 354 19.78 12.59 -4.91
C PRO A 354 20.80 11.61 -4.32
N GLU A 355 21.67 11.10 -5.19
CA GLU A 355 22.80 10.27 -4.78
C GLU A 355 23.74 11.01 -3.82
N GLU A 356 24.79 10.36 -3.32
CA GLU A 356 25.80 11.02 -2.49
C GLU A 356 26.35 12.29 -3.15
N GLY A 357 26.31 13.39 -2.42
CA GLY A 357 26.75 14.69 -2.92
C GLY A 357 26.42 15.81 -1.93
N LEU A 358 26.85 17.01 -2.29
CA LEU A 358 26.56 18.22 -1.50
C LEU A 358 25.13 18.67 -1.76
N THR A 359 24.51 19.22 -0.69
CA THR A 359 23.24 19.93 -0.81
C THR A 359 23.48 21.39 -0.50
N SER A 360 22.92 22.28 -1.34
CA SER A 360 23.12 23.73 -1.21
C SER A 360 21.90 24.51 -1.69
N ILE A 361 21.87 25.79 -1.37
CA ILE A 361 20.92 26.74 -1.95
C ILE A 361 21.68 27.92 -2.54
N TYR A 362 21.11 28.51 -3.60
CA TYR A 362 21.54 29.76 -4.16
C TYR A 362 20.46 30.82 -3.94
N VAL A 363 20.80 31.86 -3.19
CA VAL A 363 19.89 32.97 -2.89
C VAL A 363 20.17 34.09 -3.86
N ILE A 364 19.22 34.37 -4.75
CA ILE A 364 19.31 35.44 -5.74
C ILE A 364 19.02 36.77 -5.03
N PRO A 365 19.93 37.77 -5.12
CA PRO A 365 19.65 39.11 -4.64
C PRO A 365 18.53 39.76 -5.44
N ASP A 366 17.73 40.61 -4.82
CA ASP A 366 16.60 41.30 -5.46
C ASP A 366 17.01 42.09 -6.71
N GLU A 367 18.24 42.65 -6.70
CA GLU A 367 18.77 43.41 -7.84
C GLU A 367 19.05 42.54 -9.07
N LEU A 368 19.23 41.22 -8.88
CA LEU A 368 19.54 40.27 -9.95
C LEU A 368 18.33 39.50 -10.44
N ILE A 369 17.23 39.46 -9.70
CA ILE A 369 16.00 38.75 -10.08
C ILE A 369 15.47 39.16 -11.43
N GLN A 370 15.63 40.42 -11.81
CA GLN A 370 15.20 40.92 -13.14
C GLN A 370 15.97 40.34 -14.33
N TYR A 371 17.15 39.77 -14.10
CA TYR A 371 18.02 39.20 -15.15
C TYR A 371 17.97 37.69 -15.22
N ASP A 372 17.70 37.02 -14.11
CA ASP A 372 17.65 35.55 -14.03
C ASP A 372 16.58 35.14 -12.98
N THR A 373 15.35 35.12 -13.42
CA THR A 373 14.20 34.78 -12.59
C THR A 373 14.03 33.26 -12.56
N PRO A 374 13.99 32.63 -11.40
CA PRO A 374 13.61 31.22 -11.30
C PRO A 374 12.22 30.96 -11.92
N ASP A 375 12.05 29.79 -12.53
CA ASP A 375 10.88 29.42 -13.32
C ASP A 375 9.58 29.27 -12.51
N GLY A 376 9.64 29.37 -11.18
CA GLY A 376 8.47 29.18 -10.34
C GLY A 376 8.32 30.23 -9.25
N ILE A 377 7.13 30.32 -8.72
CA ILE A 377 6.73 31.19 -7.63
C ILE A 377 6.21 30.34 -6.46
N ILE A 378 6.71 30.60 -5.27
CA ILE A 378 6.20 30.01 -4.05
C ILE A 378 5.41 31.09 -3.27
N ALA A 379 4.22 30.71 -2.78
CA ALA A 379 3.37 31.60 -2.03
C ALA A 379 2.86 30.93 -0.76
N LYS A 380 2.96 31.62 0.37
CA LYS A 380 2.32 31.23 1.61
C LYS A 380 0.95 31.90 1.69
N VAL A 381 -0.09 31.09 1.91
CA VAL A 381 -1.47 31.56 1.97
C VAL A 381 -1.98 31.53 3.41
N ASN A 382 -2.91 32.45 3.74
CA ASN A 382 -3.60 32.52 5.04
C ASN A 382 -5.01 31.90 5.01
N VAL A 383 -5.30 31.14 3.97
CA VAL A 383 -6.54 30.40 3.75
C VAL A 383 -6.20 28.94 3.47
N ASN A 384 -7.20 28.06 3.44
CA ASN A 384 -6.96 26.65 3.08
C ASN A 384 -6.33 26.55 1.67
N GLU A 385 -5.40 25.62 1.46
CA GLU A 385 -4.65 25.44 0.19
C GLU A 385 -5.58 25.33 -1.03
N ARG A 386 -6.70 24.61 -0.94
CA ARG A 386 -7.66 24.49 -2.04
C ARG A 386 -8.31 25.83 -2.40
N GLU A 387 -8.72 26.58 -1.38
CA GLU A 387 -9.26 27.92 -1.57
C GLU A 387 -8.19 28.87 -2.12
N GLY A 388 -6.96 28.74 -1.65
CA GLY A 388 -5.81 29.50 -2.16
C GLY A 388 -5.55 29.23 -3.64
N ILE A 389 -5.54 27.97 -4.06
CA ILE A 389 -5.39 27.58 -5.47
C ILE A 389 -6.50 28.16 -6.34
N GLU A 390 -7.78 28.09 -5.89
CA GLU A 390 -8.91 28.65 -6.63
C GLU A 390 -8.82 30.18 -6.74
N LYS A 391 -8.43 30.87 -5.66
CA LYS A 391 -8.24 32.33 -5.64
C LYS A 391 -7.09 32.77 -6.57
N ILE A 392 -5.93 32.06 -6.54
CA ILE A 392 -4.80 32.34 -7.44
C ILE A 392 -5.22 32.10 -8.89
N ARG A 393 -5.95 31.04 -9.18
CA ARG A 393 -6.45 30.78 -10.56
C ARG A 393 -7.37 31.87 -11.04
N LYS A 394 -8.33 32.30 -10.20
CA LYS A 394 -9.23 33.40 -10.51
C LYS A 394 -8.48 34.72 -10.72
N PHE A 395 -7.55 35.04 -9.84
CA PHE A 395 -6.67 36.20 -9.94
C PHE A 395 -5.89 36.18 -11.28
N TYR A 396 -5.33 35.05 -11.65
CA TYR A 396 -4.62 34.84 -12.91
C TYR A 396 -5.50 35.14 -14.14
N GLU A 397 -6.74 34.63 -14.15
CA GLU A 397 -7.71 34.88 -15.22
C GLU A 397 -8.16 36.35 -15.28
N GLU A 398 -8.50 36.96 -14.14
CA GLU A 398 -8.98 38.34 -14.03
C GLU A 398 -7.91 39.39 -14.42
N LYS A 399 -6.64 39.11 -14.17
CA LYS A 399 -5.53 40.00 -14.51
C LYS A 399 -5.02 39.88 -15.95
N GLY A 400 -5.58 38.96 -16.73
CA GLY A 400 -5.25 38.81 -18.16
C GLY A 400 -3.99 38.01 -18.43
N TYR A 401 -3.56 37.17 -17.49
CA TYR A 401 -2.46 36.22 -17.70
C TYR A 401 -2.91 34.93 -18.39
N GLY A 402 -4.19 34.77 -18.72
CA GLY A 402 -4.83 33.53 -19.16
C GLY A 402 -4.29 32.88 -20.44
N ASP A 403 -3.49 33.60 -21.22
CA ASP A 403 -2.81 33.08 -22.44
C ASP A 403 -1.52 32.31 -22.12
N LEU A 404 -1.05 32.35 -20.86
CA LEU A 404 0.16 31.67 -20.41
C LEU A 404 -0.22 30.31 -19.82
N HIS A 405 0.61 29.31 -19.98
CA HIS A 405 0.41 28.02 -19.32
C HIS A 405 0.99 28.07 -17.91
N ILE A 406 0.12 27.90 -16.89
CA ILE A 406 0.57 27.79 -15.50
C ILE A 406 0.07 26.48 -14.90
N ASP A 407 0.88 25.93 -14.02
CA ASP A 407 0.49 24.80 -13.17
C ASP A 407 0.54 25.26 -11.69
N ILE A 408 -0.60 25.19 -11.00
CA ILE A 408 -0.74 25.64 -9.62
C ILE A 408 -0.92 24.41 -8.74
N LYS A 409 0.02 24.18 -7.84
CA LYS A 409 0.07 22.99 -6.97
C LYS A 409 0.20 23.42 -5.51
N SER A 410 -0.40 22.66 -4.58
CA SER A 410 -0.02 22.80 -3.16
C SER A 410 1.27 22.01 -2.90
N ALA A 411 2.13 22.50 -2.04
CA ALA A 411 3.37 21.79 -1.67
C ALA A 411 3.06 20.46 -0.97
N THR A 412 2.02 20.43 -0.13
CA THR A 412 1.49 19.20 0.48
C THR A 412 0.94 18.23 -0.58
N GLY A 413 0.19 18.75 -1.56
CA GLY A 413 -0.39 17.95 -2.65
C GLY A 413 0.66 17.32 -3.56
N VAL A 414 1.74 18.03 -3.88
CA VAL A 414 2.89 17.49 -4.63
C VAL A 414 3.50 16.31 -3.89
N LEU A 415 3.65 16.44 -2.58
CA LEU A 415 4.19 15.38 -1.75
C LEU A 415 3.26 14.17 -1.66
N GLU A 416 1.95 14.40 -1.51
CA GLU A 416 0.95 13.33 -1.53
C GLU A 416 0.92 12.61 -2.89
N GLU A 417 1.05 13.33 -4.00
CA GLU A 417 1.14 12.73 -5.34
C GLU A 417 2.41 11.90 -5.50
N ALA A 418 3.55 12.38 -4.99
CA ALA A 418 4.81 11.65 -5.01
C ALA A 418 4.74 10.31 -4.25
N TYR A 419 3.97 10.25 -3.17
CA TYR A 419 3.73 9.02 -2.39
C TYR A 419 2.41 8.32 -2.70
N LYS A 420 1.74 8.71 -3.77
CA LYS A 420 0.39 8.22 -4.12
C LYS A 420 0.33 6.70 -4.27
N GLU A 421 1.36 6.10 -4.85
CA GLU A 421 1.41 4.65 -5.01
C GLU A 421 1.48 3.91 -3.68
N GLU A 422 2.30 4.39 -2.75
CA GLU A 422 2.43 3.84 -1.39
C GLU A 422 1.16 4.06 -0.59
N LEU A 423 0.55 5.24 -0.71
CA LEU A 423 -0.73 5.54 -0.07
C LEU A 423 -1.84 4.63 -0.59
N ASN A 424 -1.88 4.38 -1.90
CA ASN A 424 -2.84 3.46 -2.51
C ASN A 424 -2.58 2.02 -2.10
N LEU A 425 -1.31 1.58 -2.09
CA LEU A 425 -0.92 0.27 -1.58
C LEU A 425 -1.33 0.09 -0.12
N ARG A 426 -1.08 1.09 0.72
CA ARG A 426 -1.51 1.09 2.13
C ARG A 426 -3.02 0.94 2.27
N ARG A 427 -3.81 1.73 1.52
CA ARG A 427 -5.27 1.68 1.55
C ARG A 427 -5.79 0.31 1.12
N LEU A 428 -5.22 -0.25 0.05
CA LEU A 428 -5.54 -1.60 -0.43
C LEU A 428 -5.23 -2.67 0.61
N LEU A 429 -4.07 -2.61 1.24
CA LEU A 429 -3.68 -3.57 2.28
C LEU A 429 -4.57 -3.52 3.50
N ILE A 430 -4.96 -2.31 3.93
CA ILE A 430 -5.92 -2.15 5.02
C ILE A 430 -7.26 -2.81 4.65
N LEU A 431 -7.79 -2.51 3.46
CA LEU A 431 -9.03 -3.12 2.97
C LEU A 431 -8.92 -4.65 2.89
N PHE A 432 -7.83 -5.16 2.31
CA PHE A 432 -7.53 -6.58 2.23
C PHE A 432 -7.47 -7.24 3.61
N THR A 433 -6.80 -6.62 4.56
CA THR A 433 -6.68 -7.14 5.93
C THR A 433 -8.04 -7.19 6.63
N ILE A 434 -8.88 -6.16 6.45
CA ILE A 434 -10.26 -6.14 6.98
C ILE A 434 -11.08 -7.30 6.40
N VAL A 435 -11.03 -7.50 5.08
CA VAL A 435 -11.74 -8.61 4.40
C VAL A 435 -11.23 -9.95 4.90
N SER A 436 -9.91 -10.13 5.02
CA SER A 436 -9.30 -11.37 5.56
C SER A 436 -9.77 -11.66 6.98
N ILE A 437 -9.81 -10.65 7.85
CA ILE A 437 -10.32 -10.78 9.23
C ILE A 437 -11.79 -11.19 9.24
N ILE A 438 -12.63 -10.58 8.40
CA ILE A 438 -14.05 -10.93 8.29
C ILE A 438 -14.23 -12.39 7.88
N ILE A 439 -13.48 -12.83 6.84
CA ILE A 439 -13.49 -14.24 6.37
C ILE A 439 -13.10 -15.17 7.52
N THR A 440 -12.03 -14.85 8.24
CA THR A 440 -11.55 -15.64 9.38
C THR A 440 -12.59 -15.72 10.52
N ILE A 441 -13.26 -14.62 10.85
CA ILE A 441 -14.34 -14.60 11.85
C ILE A 441 -15.49 -15.53 11.44
N ILE A 442 -15.92 -15.44 10.17
CA ILE A 442 -16.99 -16.29 9.63
C ILE A 442 -16.58 -17.76 9.65
N ALA A 443 -15.37 -18.09 9.18
CA ALA A 443 -14.84 -19.44 9.16
C ALA A 443 -14.78 -20.06 10.55
N ILE A 444 -14.17 -19.36 11.51
CA ILE A 444 -13.98 -19.85 12.87
C ILE A 444 -15.33 -19.97 13.60
N THR A 445 -16.22 -18.99 13.42
CA THR A 445 -17.57 -19.03 14.03
C THR A 445 -18.36 -20.22 13.51
N ALA A 446 -18.32 -20.48 12.21
CA ALA A 446 -19.02 -21.61 11.60
C ALA A 446 -18.42 -22.97 12.03
N LEU A 447 -17.09 -23.11 12.03
CA LEU A 447 -16.40 -24.31 12.48
C LEU A 447 -16.63 -24.56 13.98
N SER A 448 -16.58 -23.52 14.82
CA SER A 448 -16.82 -23.64 16.25
C SER A 448 -18.28 -23.98 16.56
N SER A 449 -19.25 -23.42 15.80
CA SER A 449 -20.67 -23.80 15.90
C SER A 449 -20.88 -25.27 15.54
N TYR A 450 -20.24 -25.71 14.46
CA TYR A 450 -20.27 -27.12 14.04
C TYR A 450 -19.68 -28.03 15.13
N TYR A 451 -18.51 -27.69 15.66
CA TYR A 451 -17.85 -28.41 16.74
C TYR A 451 -18.74 -28.51 17.99
N ALA A 452 -19.37 -27.40 18.39
CA ALA A 452 -20.27 -27.35 19.53
C ALA A 452 -21.46 -28.31 19.35
N LYS A 453 -22.09 -28.34 18.16
CA LYS A 453 -23.21 -29.23 17.86
C LYS A 453 -22.82 -30.72 17.94
N ILE A 454 -21.66 -31.09 17.37
CA ILE A 454 -21.20 -32.49 17.37
C ILE A 454 -20.80 -32.94 18.76
N ASN A 455 -20.12 -32.09 19.52
CA ASN A 455 -19.60 -32.43 20.83
C ASN A 455 -20.59 -32.17 21.97
N ALA A 456 -21.82 -31.70 21.69
CA ALA A 456 -22.83 -31.43 22.70
C ALA A 456 -23.13 -32.66 23.55
N ARG A 457 -23.34 -33.85 22.90
CA ARG A 457 -23.60 -35.12 23.58
C ARG A 457 -22.38 -35.58 24.39
N THR A 458 -21.19 -35.57 23.83
CA THR A 458 -19.95 -35.94 24.51
C THR A 458 -19.68 -35.03 25.72
N SER A 459 -19.90 -33.71 25.54
CA SER A 459 -19.76 -32.73 26.61
C SER A 459 -20.81 -32.92 27.72
N ALA A 460 -22.04 -33.33 27.36
CA ALA A 460 -23.09 -33.68 28.31
C ALA A 460 -22.71 -34.92 29.14
N ILE A 461 -22.22 -35.97 28.48
CA ILE A 461 -21.72 -37.17 29.15
C ILE A 461 -20.56 -36.82 30.10
N ARG A 462 -19.57 -36.06 29.64
CA ARG A 462 -18.43 -35.62 30.47
C ARG A 462 -18.87 -34.81 31.71
N LYS A 463 -19.92 -33.97 31.57
CA LYS A 463 -20.51 -33.26 32.73
C LYS A 463 -21.12 -34.19 33.75
N VAL A 464 -21.83 -35.25 33.32
CA VAL A 464 -22.38 -36.28 34.22
C VAL A 464 -21.25 -36.99 34.97
N PHE A 465 -20.09 -37.19 34.32
CA PHE A 465 -18.89 -37.74 34.94
C PHE A 465 -18.05 -36.74 35.75
N GLY A 466 -18.56 -35.52 36.00
CA GLY A 466 -17.97 -34.57 36.95
C GLY A 466 -16.98 -33.57 36.33
N ILE A 467 -16.82 -33.49 34.99
CA ILE A 467 -15.99 -32.46 34.37
C ILE A 467 -16.61 -31.08 34.57
N SER A 468 -15.80 -30.11 35.01
CA SER A 468 -16.26 -28.75 35.30
C SER A 468 -16.67 -28.00 34.04
N ARG A 469 -17.65 -27.07 34.17
CA ARG A 469 -18.08 -26.21 33.07
C ARG A 469 -16.92 -25.35 32.51
N LYS A 470 -16.01 -24.89 33.39
CA LYS A 470 -14.83 -24.10 33.03
C LYS A 470 -13.86 -24.92 32.17
N GLU A 471 -13.69 -26.17 32.49
CA GLU A 471 -12.79 -27.06 31.75
C GLU A 471 -13.31 -27.32 30.31
N ILE A 472 -14.61 -27.54 30.15
CA ILE A 472 -15.23 -27.67 28.81
C ILE A 472 -15.03 -26.38 28.00
N PHE A 473 -15.20 -25.22 28.64
CA PHE A 473 -15.00 -23.93 28.00
C PHE A 473 -13.55 -23.78 27.52
N TRP A 474 -12.57 -23.92 28.39
CA TRP A 474 -11.16 -23.76 28.06
C TRP A 474 -10.66 -24.81 27.08
N ASN A 475 -11.09 -26.05 27.17
CA ASN A 475 -10.75 -27.08 26.17
C ASN A 475 -11.27 -26.74 24.77
N THR A 476 -12.47 -26.12 24.69
CA THR A 476 -13.02 -25.66 23.42
C THR A 476 -12.19 -24.49 22.87
N VAL A 477 -11.94 -23.48 23.69
CA VAL A 477 -11.13 -22.31 23.29
C VAL A 477 -9.73 -22.75 22.84
N TRP A 478 -9.06 -23.59 23.64
CA TRP A 478 -7.71 -24.07 23.30
C TRP A 478 -7.69 -24.91 22.03
N GLY A 479 -8.73 -25.68 21.77
CA GLY A 479 -8.87 -26.48 20.54
C GLY A 479 -8.81 -25.66 19.25
N PHE A 480 -9.24 -24.39 19.29
CA PHE A 480 -9.19 -23.44 18.18
C PHE A 480 -7.96 -22.53 18.24
N THR A 481 -7.50 -22.14 19.42
CA THR A 481 -6.38 -21.23 19.61
C THR A 481 -5.03 -21.91 19.34
N ALA A 482 -4.87 -23.16 19.74
CA ALA A 482 -3.61 -23.89 19.55
C ALA A 482 -3.18 -24.02 18.08
N PRO A 483 -4.04 -24.37 17.10
CA PRO A 483 -3.66 -24.36 15.69
C PRO A 483 -3.22 -22.99 15.18
N VAL A 484 -3.81 -21.89 15.69
CA VAL A 484 -3.43 -20.51 15.31
C VAL A 484 -2.05 -20.15 15.90
N LEU A 485 -1.74 -20.59 17.11
CA LEU A 485 -0.41 -20.43 17.70
C LEU A 485 0.66 -21.19 16.90
N VAL A 486 0.34 -22.40 16.43
CA VAL A 486 1.24 -23.15 15.53
C VAL A 486 1.38 -22.42 14.19
N ALA A 487 0.30 -21.84 13.66
CA ALA A 487 0.33 -21.02 12.46
C ALA A 487 1.23 -19.79 12.62
N ALA A 488 1.23 -19.15 13.80
CA ALA A 488 2.08 -18.00 14.09
C ALA A 488 3.58 -18.33 13.96
N VAL A 489 4.00 -19.54 14.35
CA VAL A 489 5.40 -19.99 14.24
C VAL A 489 5.89 -19.99 12.77
N VAL A 490 4.98 -20.19 11.82
CA VAL A 490 5.30 -20.18 10.37
C VAL A 490 4.99 -18.82 9.74
N ALA A 491 3.87 -18.18 10.14
CA ALA A 491 3.43 -16.93 9.56
C ALA A 491 4.36 -15.75 9.89
N VAL A 492 4.88 -15.71 11.13
CA VAL A 492 5.77 -14.62 11.56
C VAL A 492 7.09 -14.60 10.76
N PRO A 493 7.84 -15.71 10.65
CA PRO A 493 9.02 -15.72 9.79
C PRO A 493 8.73 -15.39 8.33
N ALA A 494 7.62 -15.91 7.77
CA ALA A 494 7.24 -15.62 6.40
C ALA A 494 6.93 -14.12 6.19
N ALA A 495 6.18 -13.52 7.10
CA ALA A 495 5.88 -12.09 7.07
C ALA A 495 7.13 -11.23 7.29
N TYR A 496 8.05 -11.66 8.16
CA TYR A 496 9.33 -10.98 8.38
C TYR A 496 10.19 -10.96 7.13
N VAL A 497 10.36 -12.10 6.46
CA VAL A 497 11.14 -12.21 5.22
C VAL A 497 10.52 -11.36 4.11
N TYR A 498 9.18 -11.39 3.98
CA TYR A 498 8.47 -10.56 3.02
C TYR A 498 8.66 -9.06 3.31
N ALA A 499 8.49 -8.64 4.56
CA ALA A 499 8.65 -7.26 4.99
C ALA A 499 10.09 -6.78 4.77
N GLU A 500 11.09 -7.59 5.11
CA GLU A 500 12.50 -7.26 4.91
C GLU A 500 12.84 -7.07 3.43
N HIS A 501 12.28 -7.95 2.57
CA HIS A 501 12.46 -7.83 1.12
C HIS A 501 11.79 -6.55 0.59
N TRP A 502 10.58 -6.23 1.03
CA TRP A 502 9.85 -5.04 0.61
C TRP A 502 10.52 -3.74 1.11
N LEU A 503 11.00 -3.73 2.36
CA LEU A 503 11.68 -2.57 2.94
C LEU A 503 13.02 -2.24 2.27
N LYS A 504 13.65 -3.18 1.54
CA LYS A 504 14.90 -2.92 0.81
C LYS A 504 14.78 -1.84 -0.25
N ASN A 505 13.57 -1.61 -0.76
CA ASN A 505 13.30 -0.61 -1.80
C ASN A 505 13.28 0.83 -1.27
N TYR A 506 13.40 1.03 0.03
CA TYR A 506 13.36 2.34 0.65
C TYR A 506 14.73 2.70 1.25
N ILE A 507 15.16 3.95 1.05
CA ILE A 507 16.40 4.50 1.61
C ILE A 507 16.27 4.62 3.13
N VAL A 508 15.17 5.23 3.59
CA VAL A 508 14.84 5.35 5.01
C VAL A 508 13.84 4.27 5.38
N LYS A 509 14.24 3.39 6.30
CA LYS A 509 13.46 2.22 6.72
C LYS A 509 13.06 2.36 8.18
N ILE A 510 11.83 1.93 8.48
CA ILE A 510 11.47 1.70 9.89
C ILE A 510 12.31 0.55 10.45
N ASP A 511 12.51 0.57 11.76
CA ASP A 511 13.05 -0.59 12.47
C ASP A 511 12.04 -1.75 12.39
N ASN A 512 12.45 -2.84 11.73
CA ASN A 512 11.64 -4.04 11.55
C ASN A 512 11.57 -4.83 12.86
N SER A 513 10.98 -4.20 13.88
CA SER A 513 10.95 -4.70 15.26
C SER A 513 10.06 -5.94 15.41
N PRO A 514 10.47 -6.94 16.21
CA PRO A 514 9.63 -8.09 16.58
C PRO A 514 8.30 -7.72 17.22
N LEU A 515 8.18 -6.54 17.83
CA LEU A 515 6.94 -6.04 18.44
C LEU A 515 5.79 -5.94 17.42
N ILE A 516 6.08 -5.61 16.16
CA ILE A 516 5.08 -5.52 15.09
C ILE A 516 4.41 -6.89 14.90
N TYR A 517 5.21 -7.95 14.85
CA TYR A 517 4.73 -9.32 14.63
C TYR A 517 4.01 -9.88 15.86
N ILE A 518 4.50 -9.58 17.05
CA ILE A 518 3.84 -9.96 18.32
C ILE A 518 2.47 -9.30 18.40
N SER A 519 2.35 -8.02 18.03
CA SER A 519 1.07 -7.30 18.03
C SER A 519 0.08 -7.87 17.01
N ALA A 520 0.57 -8.27 15.82
CA ALA A 520 -0.24 -8.94 14.80
C ALA A 520 -0.79 -10.28 15.30
N VAL A 521 0.07 -11.11 15.90
CA VAL A 521 -0.35 -12.39 16.50
C VAL A 521 -1.35 -12.17 17.63
N ALA A 522 -1.10 -11.21 18.52
CA ALA A 522 -1.99 -10.90 19.64
C ALA A 522 -3.38 -10.46 19.14
N LEU A 523 -3.43 -9.60 18.11
CA LEU A 523 -4.69 -9.14 17.52
C LEU A 523 -5.49 -10.31 16.92
N VAL A 524 -4.85 -11.17 16.12
CA VAL A 524 -5.52 -12.33 15.50
C VAL A 524 -5.98 -13.31 16.56
N LEU A 525 -5.16 -13.60 17.56
CA LEU A 525 -5.55 -14.46 18.69
C LEU A 525 -6.75 -13.91 19.45
N LEU A 526 -6.79 -12.61 19.70
CA LEU A 526 -7.92 -11.95 20.37
C LEU A 526 -9.21 -12.13 19.56
N ILE A 527 -9.15 -11.94 18.23
CA ILE A 527 -10.28 -12.13 17.31
C ILE A 527 -10.76 -13.58 17.34
N VAL A 528 -9.83 -14.54 17.25
CA VAL A 528 -10.15 -15.98 17.29
C VAL A 528 -10.81 -16.37 18.60
N VAL A 529 -10.24 -15.95 19.73
CA VAL A 529 -10.79 -16.21 21.06
C VAL A 529 -12.19 -15.62 21.18
N ALA A 530 -12.40 -14.37 20.75
CA ALA A 530 -13.70 -13.71 20.77
C ALA A 530 -14.75 -14.47 19.95
N ALA A 531 -14.39 -14.90 18.72
CA ALA A 531 -15.28 -15.67 17.85
C ALA A 531 -15.68 -17.03 18.45
N VAL A 532 -14.75 -17.71 19.13
CA VAL A 532 -15.00 -19.03 19.73
C VAL A 532 -15.73 -18.92 21.05
N MET A 533 -15.55 -17.85 21.81
CA MET A 533 -16.13 -17.69 23.15
C MET A 533 -17.64 -17.90 23.18
N ILE A 534 -18.36 -17.35 22.19
CA ILE A 534 -19.83 -17.47 22.11
C ILE A 534 -20.24 -18.94 22.05
N GLN A 535 -19.57 -19.74 21.22
CA GLN A 535 -19.88 -21.15 21.03
C GLN A 535 -19.41 -22.01 22.18
N ALA A 536 -18.26 -21.71 22.77
CA ALA A 536 -17.76 -22.35 23.97
C ALA A 536 -18.71 -22.11 25.15
N PHE A 537 -19.25 -20.90 25.26
CA PHE A 537 -20.24 -20.56 26.29
C PHE A 537 -21.57 -21.29 26.10
N ASN A 538 -22.05 -21.41 24.87
CA ASN A 538 -23.24 -22.18 24.54
C ASN A 538 -23.05 -23.66 24.87
N LEU A 539 -21.89 -24.25 24.54
CA LEU A 539 -21.57 -25.64 24.87
C LEU A 539 -21.47 -25.86 26.39
N MET A 540 -20.88 -24.89 27.10
CA MET A 540 -20.83 -24.91 28.55
C MET A 540 -22.22 -24.89 29.22
N ARG A 541 -23.20 -24.22 28.62
CA ARG A 541 -24.58 -24.09 29.13
C ARG A 541 -25.50 -25.25 28.72
N THR A 542 -25.13 -26.14 27.80
CA THR A 542 -25.97 -27.24 27.32
C THR A 542 -26.42 -28.12 28.49
N ASN A 543 -27.74 -28.33 28.57
CA ASN A 543 -28.36 -29.20 29.59
C ASN A 543 -28.08 -30.67 29.23
N PRO A 544 -27.44 -31.46 30.14
CA PRO A 544 -27.14 -32.87 29.87
C PRO A 544 -28.39 -33.71 29.58
N ALA A 545 -29.50 -33.46 30.26
CA ALA A 545 -30.75 -34.22 30.08
C ALA A 545 -31.36 -33.99 28.68
N GLU A 546 -31.32 -32.77 28.18
CA GLU A 546 -31.83 -32.44 26.81
C GLU A 546 -30.91 -32.94 25.71
N ALA A 547 -29.58 -32.87 25.95
CA ALA A 547 -28.59 -33.31 24.96
C ALA A 547 -28.58 -34.84 24.78
N LEU A 548 -28.97 -35.60 25.80
CA LEU A 548 -29.06 -37.07 25.74
C LEU A 548 -30.41 -37.54 25.20
N LYS A 549 -31.47 -36.71 25.26
CA LYS A 549 -32.83 -37.04 24.82
C LYS A 549 -33.10 -36.76 23.31
N LYS A 550 -32.27 -35.94 22.66
CA LYS A 550 -32.35 -35.69 21.22
C LYS A 550 -31.68 -36.82 20.45
N GLU A 551 -32.46 -37.81 20.01
CA GLU A 551 -32.11 -38.76 18.95
C GLU A 551 -32.39 -38.21 17.56
#